data_0565630ae0e815d294b75d37920bc721
#
_entry.id   0565630ae0e815d294b75d37920bc721
#
_cell.length_a   1.000
_cell.length_b   1.000
_cell.length_c   1.000
_cell.angle_alpha   90.00
_cell.angle_beta   90.00
_cell.angle_gamma   90.00
#
_symmetry.space_group_name_H-M   'P 1'
#
loop_
_entity.id
_entity.type
_entity.pdbx_description
1 polymer ?
#
loop_
_entity_poly.entity_id
_entity_poly.type
_entity_poly.pdbx_seq_one_letter_code
_entity_poly.pdbx_strand_id
1 'polypeptide(L)'
;MAINALILLLSLVIVFHILVISGIIPFEIVWGGRLTDSSELPVYESISIGLNLLMLFMVLSKAGYLRISMKENTYRIFFGLMCLLFLVNTIGNIFSKNDLERMIFTPFTLILTILFLRLTITNK
;
A
#
# COMPACT_ATOMS: atom_id res chain seq x y z
N MET A 1 11.53 -2.41 -13.93
CA MET A 1 11.07 -3.62 -13.25
C MET A 1 10.32 -3.33 -11.96
N ALA A 2 10.86 -2.55 -11.05
CA ALA A 2 10.17 -2.19 -9.81
C ALA A 2 8.84 -1.46 -10.07
N ILE A 3 8.82 -0.59 -11.06
CA ILE A 3 7.62 0.17 -11.41
C ILE A 3 6.48 -0.76 -11.82
N ASN A 4 6.74 -1.72 -12.71
CA ASN A 4 5.70 -2.63 -13.18
C ASN A 4 5.21 -3.54 -12.05
N ALA A 5 6.13 -3.98 -11.18
CA ALA A 5 5.76 -4.77 -10.02
C ALA A 5 4.86 -3.97 -9.08
N LEU A 6 5.18 -2.68 -8.85
CA LEU A 6 4.35 -1.82 -8.01
C LEU A 6 2.98 -1.59 -8.61
N ILE A 7 2.89 -1.37 -9.92
CA ILE A 7 1.60 -1.19 -10.58
C ILE A 7 0.70 -2.41 -10.33
N LEU A 8 1.26 -3.60 -10.53
CA LEU A 8 0.50 -4.83 -10.30
C LEU A 8 0.10 -4.99 -8.84
N LEU A 9 1.06 -4.83 -7.93
CA LEU A 9 0.80 -5.06 -6.50
C LEU A 9 -0.16 -4.03 -5.92
N LEU A 10 -0.01 -2.75 -6.29
CA LEU A 10 -0.93 -1.71 -5.81
C LEU A 10 -2.34 -1.92 -6.36
N SER A 11 -2.46 -2.37 -7.61
CA SER A 11 -3.76 -2.70 -8.18
C SER A 11 -4.43 -3.83 -7.41
N LEU A 12 -3.67 -4.86 -7.05
CA LEU A 12 -4.18 -5.98 -6.25
C LEU A 12 -4.59 -5.53 -4.85
N VAL A 13 -3.82 -4.63 -4.23
CA VAL A 13 -4.16 -4.09 -2.91
C VAL A 13 -5.45 -3.30 -2.97
N ILE A 14 -5.65 -2.49 -4.00
CA ILE A 14 -6.89 -1.72 -4.17
C ILE A 14 -8.09 -2.66 -4.28
N VAL A 15 -7.97 -3.71 -5.09
CA VAL A 15 -9.03 -4.72 -5.21
C VAL A 15 -9.30 -5.37 -3.85
N PHE A 16 -8.25 -5.71 -3.11
CA PHE A 16 -8.39 -6.29 -1.78
C PHE A 16 -9.19 -5.37 -0.85
N HIS A 17 -8.85 -4.08 -0.81
CA HIS A 17 -9.55 -3.14 0.05
C HIS A 17 -11.02 -2.95 -0.37
N ILE A 18 -11.30 -2.98 -1.67
CA ILE A 18 -12.68 -2.92 -2.16
C ILE A 18 -13.45 -4.15 -1.67
N LEU A 19 -12.85 -5.33 -1.69
CA LEU A 19 -13.49 -6.55 -1.20
C LEU A 19 -13.72 -6.50 0.30
N VAL A 20 -12.82 -5.90 1.05
CA VAL A 20 -13.00 -5.73 2.51
C VAL A 20 -14.15 -4.78 2.81
N ILE A 21 -14.19 -3.61 2.15
CA ILE A 21 -15.24 -2.61 2.42
C ILE A 21 -16.61 -3.12 2.00
N SER A 22 -16.65 -3.98 0.98
CA SER A 22 -17.90 -4.57 0.51
C SER A 22 -18.43 -5.70 1.41
N GLY A 23 -17.60 -6.17 2.34
CA GLY A 23 -17.96 -7.23 3.27
C GLY A 23 -17.64 -8.64 2.77
N ILE A 24 -17.09 -8.78 1.56
CA ILE A 24 -16.71 -10.10 1.02
C ILE A 24 -15.56 -10.70 1.82
N ILE A 25 -14.59 -9.86 2.19
CA ILE A 25 -13.47 -10.28 3.04
C ILE A 25 -13.73 -9.77 4.45
N PRO A 26 -13.62 -10.62 5.51
CA PRO A 26 -13.85 -10.17 6.88
C PRO A 26 -12.85 -9.11 7.31
N PHE A 27 -13.35 -8.07 7.99
CA PHE A 27 -12.48 -6.99 8.46
C PHE A 27 -11.52 -7.43 9.56
N GLU A 28 -11.79 -8.57 10.20
CA GLU A 28 -10.96 -9.09 11.29
C GLU A 28 -9.55 -9.45 10.82
N ILE A 29 -9.33 -9.67 9.52
CA ILE A 29 -8.02 -10.02 9.00
C ILE A 29 -7.19 -8.81 8.59
N VAL A 30 -7.73 -7.58 8.79
CA VAL A 30 -7.01 -6.34 8.48
C VAL A 30 -6.90 -5.50 9.74
N TRP A 31 -6.07 -4.45 9.67
CA TRP A 31 -5.87 -3.49 10.76
C TRP A 31 -5.32 -4.14 12.04
N GLY A 32 -4.57 -5.26 11.88
CA GLY A 32 -3.94 -5.95 13.00
C GLY A 32 -4.94 -6.62 13.94
N GLY A 33 -6.18 -6.82 13.49
CA GLY A 33 -7.24 -7.36 14.33
C GLY A 33 -7.72 -6.39 15.40
N ARG A 34 -7.41 -5.09 15.25
CA ARG A 34 -7.72 -4.07 16.24
C ARG A 34 -9.10 -3.46 16.10
N LEU A 35 -9.73 -3.61 14.93
CA LEU A 35 -11.09 -3.11 14.74
C LEU A 35 -12.07 -4.03 15.44
N THR A 36 -12.83 -3.46 16.37
CA THR A 36 -13.81 -4.20 17.15
C THR A 36 -15.24 -3.97 16.65
N ASP A 37 -15.43 -2.99 15.77
CA ASP A 37 -16.74 -2.59 15.28
C ASP A 37 -16.64 -2.31 13.77
N SER A 38 -17.55 -2.92 13.02
CA SER A 38 -17.62 -2.73 11.58
C SER A 38 -17.96 -1.29 11.18
N SER A 39 -18.46 -0.46 12.11
CA SER A 39 -18.77 0.94 11.82
C SER A 39 -17.52 1.76 11.54
N GLU A 40 -16.36 1.32 12.01
CA GLU A 40 -15.08 2.00 11.76
C GLU A 40 -14.50 1.66 10.39
N LEU A 41 -14.94 0.55 9.82
CA LEU A 41 -14.36 0.01 8.59
C LEU A 41 -14.41 0.98 7.41
N PRO A 42 -15.56 1.64 7.10
CA PRO A 42 -15.62 2.54 5.94
C PRO A 42 -14.59 3.68 6.01
N VAL A 43 -14.33 4.20 7.21
CA VAL A 43 -13.37 5.30 7.38
C VAL A 43 -11.96 4.81 7.07
N TYR A 44 -11.54 3.71 7.70
CA TYR A 44 -10.18 3.18 7.53
C TYR A 44 -9.96 2.69 6.10
N GLU A 45 -10.93 1.99 5.52
CA GLU A 45 -10.79 1.46 4.17
C GLU A 45 -10.82 2.57 3.12
N SER A 46 -11.62 3.62 3.33
CA SER A 46 -11.65 4.76 2.41
C SER A 46 -10.29 5.46 2.40
N ILE A 47 -9.65 5.64 3.56
CA ILE A 47 -8.32 6.22 3.65
C ILE A 47 -7.31 5.34 2.91
N SER A 48 -7.37 4.03 3.11
CA SER A 48 -6.46 3.08 2.48
C SER A 48 -6.62 3.07 0.96
N ILE A 49 -7.85 3.05 0.48
CA ILE A 49 -8.13 3.06 -0.96
C ILE A 49 -7.61 4.37 -1.57
N GLY A 50 -7.92 5.51 -0.94
CA GLY A 50 -7.46 6.81 -1.43
C GLY A 50 -5.94 6.91 -1.48
N LEU A 51 -5.27 6.44 -0.44
CA LEU A 51 -3.81 6.46 -0.38
C LEU A 51 -3.21 5.54 -1.44
N ASN A 52 -3.78 4.35 -1.63
CA ASN A 52 -3.28 3.42 -2.65
C ASN A 52 -3.52 3.94 -4.07
N LEU A 53 -4.64 4.63 -4.30
CA LEU A 53 -4.89 5.28 -5.58
C LEU A 53 -3.86 6.38 -5.84
N LEU A 54 -3.53 7.17 -4.82
CA LEU A 54 -2.50 8.19 -4.94
C LEU A 54 -1.13 7.57 -5.24
N MET A 55 -0.78 6.49 -4.56
CA MET A 55 0.46 5.76 -4.83
C MET A 55 0.51 5.26 -6.27
N LEU A 56 -0.58 4.67 -6.74
CA LEU A 56 -0.67 4.16 -8.11
C LEU A 56 -0.52 5.30 -9.11
N PHE A 57 -1.20 6.42 -8.86
CA PHE A 57 -1.08 7.62 -9.70
C PHE A 57 0.37 8.08 -9.79
N MET A 58 1.07 8.16 -8.65
CA MET A 58 2.45 8.63 -8.63
C MET A 58 3.39 7.66 -9.36
N VAL A 59 3.17 6.35 -9.21
CA VAL A 59 3.98 5.35 -9.91
C VAL A 59 3.73 5.43 -11.42
N LEU A 60 2.47 5.55 -11.85
CA LEU A 60 2.13 5.68 -13.25
C LEU A 60 2.71 6.96 -13.86
N SER A 61 2.68 8.05 -13.10
CA SER A 61 3.26 9.32 -13.52
C SER A 61 4.77 9.19 -13.71
N LYS A 62 5.45 8.58 -12.76
CA LYS A 62 6.90 8.36 -12.83
C LYS A 62 7.27 7.47 -14.01
N ALA A 63 6.45 6.49 -14.32
CA ALA A 63 6.68 5.55 -15.41
C ALA A 63 6.46 6.17 -16.79
N GLY A 64 5.81 7.33 -16.86
CA GLY A 64 5.51 7.97 -18.13
C GLY A 64 4.21 7.52 -18.77
N TYR A 65 3.39 6.74 -18.07
CA TYR A 65 2.09 6.29 -18.57
C TYR A 65 1.04 7.40 -18.56
N LEU A 66 1.26 8.43 -17.72
CA LEU A 66 0.38 9.59 -17.66
C LEU A 66 1.13 10.80 -18.21
N ARG A 67 0.37 11.76 -18.76
CA ARG A 67 0.95 12.98 -19.31
C ARG A 67 1.43 13.95 -18.24
N ILE A 68 1.03 13.73 -16.98
CA ILE A 68 1.42 14.56 -15.86
C ILE A 68 2.79 14.07 -15.38
N SER A 69 3.75 14.97 -15.29
CA SER A 69 5.06 14.65 -14.74
C SER A 69 5.43 15.67 -13.68
N MET A 70 6.25 15.25 -12.72
CA MET A 70 6.65 16.07 -11.60
C MET A 70 8.16 16.13 -11.50
N LYS A 71 8.66 17.05 -10.68
CA LYS A 71 10.09 17.13 -10.42
C LYS A 71 10.58 15.84 -9.77
N GLU A 72 11.81 15.47 -10.08
CA GLU A 72 12.41 14.25 -9.53
C GLU A 72 12.39 14.24 -8.01
N ASN A 73 12.63 15.40 -7.37
CA ASN A 73 12.58 15.48 -5.91
C ASN A 73 11.18 15.18 -5.36
N THR A 74 10.14 15.57 -6.07
CA THR A 74 8.76 15.28 -5.63
C THR A 74 8.53 13.76 -5.59
N TYR A 75 8.92 13.07 -6.65
CA TYR A 75 8.81 11.61 -6.66
C TYR A 75 9.65 10.97 -5.56
N ARG A 76 10.87 11.42 -5.39
CA ARG A 76 11.79 10.85 -4.40
C ARG A 76 11.25 11.00 -2.98
N ILE A 77 10.76 12.19 -2.65
CA ILE A 77 10.18 12.46 -1.32
C ILE A 77 8.95 11.59 -1.11
N PHE A 78 8.05 11.56 -2.11
CA PHE A 78 6.82 10.78 -1.99
C PHE A 78 7.11 9.29 -1.83
N PHE A 79 7.98 8.73 -2.67
CA PHE A 79 8.30 7.30 -2.59
C PHE A 79 9.04 6.96 -1.31
N GLY A 80 9.89 7.87 -0.81
CA GLY A 80 10.55 7.69 0.47
C GLY A 80 9.56 7.63 1.62
N LEU A 81 8.55 8.50 1.61
CA LEU A 81 7.49 8.49 2.61
C LEU A 81 6.67 7.20 2.53
N MET A 82 6.38 6.72 1.32
CA MET A 82 5.65 5.47 1.15
C MET A 82 6.48 4.27 1.60
N CYS A 83 7.78 4.29 1.35
CA CYS A 83 8.69 3.27 1.87
C CYS A 83 8.60 3.20 3.39
N LEU A 84 8.66 4.35 4.05
CA LEU A 84 8.53 4.42 5.51
C LEU A 84 7.17 3.92 5.98
N LEU A 85 6.10 4.31 5.29
CA LEU A 85 4.76 3.87 5.61
C LEU A 85 4.65 2.34 5.58
N PHE A 86 5.15 1.70 4.53
CA PHE A 86 5.08 0.25 4.41
C PHE A 86 6.02 -0.46 5.38
N LEU A 87 7.13 0.18 5.75
CA LEU A 87 7.99 -0.37 6.80
C LEU A 87 7.22 -0.42 8.13
N VAL A 88 6.52 0.66 8.48
CA VAL A 88 5.69 0.70 9.68
C VAL A 88 4.56 -0.34 9.58
N ASN A 89 3.95 -0.46 8.41
CA ASN A 89 2.91 -1.48 8.19
C ASN A 89 3.46 -2.90 8.35
N THR A 90 4.68 -3.15 7.88
CA THR A 90 5.32 -4.46 8.03
C THR A 90 5.51 -4.79 9.52
N ILE A 91 6.00 -3.82 10.30
CA ILE A 91 6.16 -4.00 11.73
C ILE A 91 4.80 -4.27 12.39
N GLY A 92 3.77 -3.51 12.00
CA GLY A 92 2.42 -3.72 12.51
C GLY A 92 1.87 -5.10 12.19
N ASN A 93 2.15 -5.60 10.98
CA ASN A 93 1.70 -6.94 10.58
C ASN A 93 2.41 -8.04 11.36
N ILE A 94 3.68 -7.85 11.70
CA ILE A 94 4.43 -8.81 12.54
C ILE A 94 3.75 -8.98 13.90
N PHE A 95 3.22 -7.89 14.45
CA PHE A 95 2.55 -7.89 15.73
C PHE A 95 1.02 -8.02 15.64
N SER A 96 0.50 -8.41 14.47
CA SER A 96 -0.93 -8.56 14.26
C SER A 96 -1.52 -9.65 15.15
N LYS A 97 -2.73 -9.42 15.63
CA LYS A 97 -3.49 -10.42 16.39
C LYS A 97 -4.07 -11.51 15.50
N ASN A 98 -4.15 -11.26 14.19
CA ASN A 98 -4.69 -12.21 13.23
C ASN A 98 -3.54 -12.95 12.56
N ASP A 99 -3.52 -14.28 12.70
CA ASP A 99 -2.44 -15.11 12.16
C ASP A 99 -2.37 -15.05 10.64
N LEU A 100 -3.52 -15.03 9.97
CA LEU A 100 -3.58 -14.97 8.52
C LEU A 100 -2.95 -13.67 8.02
N GLU A 101 -3.30 -12.54 8.63
CA GLU A 101 -2.71 -11.25 8.30
C GLU A 101 -1.20 -11.27 8.49
N ARG A 102 -0.75 -11.80 9.63
CA ARG A 102 0.68 -11.85 9.94
C ARG A 102 1.45 -12.69 8.92
N MET A 103 0.89 -13.81 8.49
CA MET A 103 1.57 -14.73 7.58
C MET A 103 1.58 -14.24 6.13
N ILE A 104 0.54 -13.54 5.71
CA ILE A 104 0.37 -13.11 4.31
C ILE A 104 0.84 -11.69 4.11
N PHE A 105 0.42 -10.76 4.98
CA PHE A 105 0.64 -9.34 4.76
C PHE A 105 2.04 -8.89 5.17
N THR A 106 2.69 -9.57 6.12
CA THR A 106 4.05 -9.20 6.51
C THR A 106 5.02 -9.29 5.33
N PRO A 107 5.12 -10.43 4.62
CA PRO A 107 6.01 -10.48 3.46
C PRO A 107 5.54 -9.56 2.33
N PHE A 108 4.22 -9.40 2.15
CA PHE A 108 3.67 -8.56 1.11
C PHE A 108 4.05 -7.09 1.30
N THR A 109 3.85 -6.56 2.51
CA THR A 109 4.20 -5.15 2.80
C THR A 109 5.71 -4.95 2.83
N LEU A 110 6.48 -5.97 3.20
CA LEU A 110 7.94 -5.90 3.12
C LEU A 110 8.40 -5.75 1.67
N ILE A 111 7.80 -6.50 0.75
CA ILE A 111 8.10 -6.37 -0.67
C ILE A 111 7.77 -4.96 -1.16
N LEU A 112 6.64 -4.41 -0.78
CA LEU A 112 6.27 -3.03 -1.14
C LEU A 112 7.28 -2.03 -0.58
N THR A 113 7.75 -2.23 0.65
CA THR A 113 8.77 -1.40 1.27
C THR A 113 10.03 -1.37 0.40
N ILE A 114 10.50 -2.54 0.00
CA ILE A 114 11.71 -2.67 -0.80
C ILE A 114 11.54 -2.02 -2.18
N LEU A 115 10.38 -2.21 -2.81
CA LEU A 115 10.12 -1.63 -4.13
C LEU A 115 10.06 -0.10 -4.08
N PHE A 116 9.42 0.47 -3.06
CA PHE A 116 9.41 1.93 -2.91
C PHE A 116 10.78 2.47 -2.56
N LEU A 117 11.56 1.75 -1.76
CA LEU A 117 12.94 2.14 -1.49
C LEU A 117 13.74 2.20 -2.78
N ARG A 118 13.56 1.21 -3.64
CA ARG A 118 14.26 1.17 -4.92
C ARG A 118 13.91 2.37 -5.79
N LEU A 119 12.64 2.76 -5.85
CA LEU A 119 12.24 3.94 -6.60
C LEU A 119 12.79 5.22 -5.96
N THR A 120 12.94 5.24 -4.65
CA THR A 120 13.47 6.41 -3.93
C THR A 120 14.93 6.67 -4.29
N ILE A 121 15.73 5.61 -4.38
CA ILE A 121 17.18 5.74 -4.59
C ILE A 121 17.60 5.67 -6.06
N THR A 122 16.68 5.31 -6.95
CA THR A 122 16.96 5.20 -8.38
C THR A 122 16.57 6.50 -9.07
N ASN A 123 17.44 7.00 -9.97
CA ASN A 123 17.21 8.26 -10.68
C ASN A 123 16.38 8.10 -11.96
N LYS A 124 15.81 6.95 -12.17
CA LYS A 124 14.99 6.69 -13.38
C LYS A 124 13.56 6.39 -13.06
#